data_e835b3757efc532f6c6f1cde694a645b
#
_entry.id   e835b3757efc532f6c6f1cde694a645b
#
_cell.length_a   1.000
_cell.length_b   1.000
_cell.length_c   1.000
_cell.angle_alpha   90.00
_cell.angle_beta   90.00
_cell.angle_gamma   90.00
#
_symmetry.space_group_name_H-M   'P 1'
#
loop_
_entity.id
_entity.type
_entity.pdbx_description
1 polymer ?
#
loop_
_entity_poly.entity_id
_entity_poly.type
_entity_poly.pdbx_seq_one_letter_code
_entity_poly.pdbx_strand_id
1 'polypeptide(L)'
;MITRDELFTHALDFYGAQPEYLWASSPNTAILRRGDTGKWFAALLDVPKARLGLPGEGKTDLLNLKCGPELMGSLRGKEGYLPAYHMNKSSWIGLLLEGPVPREDLFWLLDVSYGLAVK
;
A
#
# COMPACT_ATOMS: atom_id res chain seq x y z
N MET A 1 8.15 -8.40 7.50
CA MET A 1 8.08 -8.73 6.07
C MET A 1 6.80 -9.46 5.74
N ILE A 2 6.17 -9.10 4.67
CA ILE A 2 4.92 -9.68 4.21
C ILE A 2 5.01 -9.93 2.71
N THR A 3 4.39 -11.03 2.24
CA THR A 3 4.32 -11.31 0.80
C THR A 3 3.02 -10.76 0.21
N ARG A 4 2.97 -10.65 -1.12
CA ARG A 4 1.73 -10.28 -1.82
C ARG A 4 0.60 -11.24 -1.49
N ASP A 5 0.89 -12.53 -1.48
CA ASP A 5 -0.12 -13.55 -1.18
C ASP A 5 -0.70 -13.38 0.23
N GLU A 6 0.15 -13.09 1.20
CA GLU A 6 -0.32 -12.83 2.57
C GLU A 6 -1.20 -11.59 2.65
N LEU A 7 -0.82 -10.53 1.95
CA LEU A 7 -1.62 -9.30 1.90
C LEU A 7 -2.98 -9.57 1.27
N PHE A 8 -3.00 -10.26 0.14
CA PHE A 8 -4.26 -10.54 -0.58
C PHE A 8 -5.15 -11.52 0.18
N THR A 9 -4.57 -12.51 0.84
CA THR A 9 -5.33 -13.43 1.70
C THR A 9 -5.98 -12.67 2.85
N HIS A 10 -5.24 -11.78 3.49
CA HIS A 10 -5.77 -10.94 4.57
C HIS A 10 -6.93 -10.06 4.06
N ALA A 11 -6.75 -9.42 2.90
CA ALA A 11 -7.78 -8.55 2.32
C ALA A 11 -9.06 -9.33 1.98
N LEU A 12 -8.91 -10.54 1.46
CA LEU A 12 -10.06 -11.38 1.17
C LEU A 12 -10.78 -11.79 2.45
N ASP A 13 -10.03 -12.23 3.46
CA ASP A 13 -10.61 -12.73 4.71
C ASP A 13 -11.31 -11.63 5.52
N PHE A 14 -10.74 -10.44 5.58
CA PHE A 14 -11.26 -9.36 6.43
C PHE A 14 -12.18 -8.38 5.70
N TYR A 15 -12.00 -8.20 4.40
CA TYR A 15 -12.74 -7.19 3.65
C TYR A 15 -13.52 -7.74 2.46
N GLY A 16 -13.34 -9.02 2.14
CA GLY A 16 -13.93 -9.60 0.94
C GLY A 16 -13.38 -9.02 -0.35
N ALA A 17 -12.20 -8.39 -0.29
CA ALA A 17 -11.60 -7.71 -1.43
C ALA A 17 -10.59 -8.61 -2.13
N GLN A 18 -10.60 -8.58 -3.46
CA GLN A 18 -9.64 -9.30 -4.28
C GLN A 18 -8.83 -8.30 -5.12
N PRO A 19 -7.57 -8.60 -5.43
CA PRO A 19 -6.75 -7.69 -6.23
C PRO A 19 -7.30 -7.53 -7.64
N GLU A 20 -7.27 -6.30 -8.13
CA GLU A 20 -7.63 -5.97 -9.51
C GLU A 20 -6.41 -5.43 -10.22
N TYR A 21 -6.18 -5.89 -11.44
CA TYR A 21 -5.03 -5.51 -12.27
C TYR A 21 -5.57 -4.72 -13.45
N LEU A 22 -5.52 -3.40 -13.34
CA LEU A 22 -6.20 -2.49 -14.28
C LEU A 22 -5.34 -2.04 -15.45
N TRP A 23 -4.04 -2.23 -15.40
CA TRP A 23 -3.12 -1.65 -16.38
C TRP A 23 -2.29 -2.71 -17.07
N ALA A 24 -2.46 -2.84 -18.39
CA ALA A 24 -1.68 -3.76 -19.20
C ALA A 24 -0.18 -3.38 -19.21
N SER A 25 0.12 -2.09 -19.15
CA SER A 25 1.51 -1.60 -19.13
C SER A 25 2.19 -1.76 -17.78
N SER A 26 1.44 -2.08 -16.73
CA SER A 26 1.95 -2.32 -15.39
C SER A 26 1.30 -3.58 -14.82
N PRO A 27 1.66 -4.75 -15.35
CA PRO A 27 0.91 -5.98 -15.05
C PRO A 27 0.98 -6.45 -13.60
N ASN A 28 1.97 -5.97 -12.84
CA ASN A 28 2.12 -6.34 -11.42
C ASN A 28 1.53 -5.31 -10.46
N THR A 29 0.94 -4.23 -10.99
CA THR A 29 0.27 -3.23 -10.16
C THR A 29 -1.16 -3.70 -9.88
N ALA A 30 -1.47 -3.85 -8.58
CA ALA A 30 -2.77 -4.32 -8.13
C ALA A 30 -3.43 -3.26 -7.24
N ILE A 31 -4.74 -3.14 -7.34
CA ILE A 31 -5.49 -2.30 -6.40
C ILE A 31 -6.50 -3.14 -5.64
N LEU A 32 -6.84 -2.66 -4.45
CA LEU A 32 -7.92 -3.22 -3.64
C LEU A 32 -8.94 -2.11 -3.43
N ARG A 33 -10.21 -2.43 -3.67
CA ARG A 33 -11.29 -1.45 -3.48
C ARG A 33 -12.38 -2.00 -2.58
N ARG A 34 -13.05 -1.10 -1.89
CA ARG A 34 -14.23 -1.49 -1.10
C ARG A 34 -15.37 -1.87 -2.04
N GLY A 35 -16.05 -2.95 -1.70
CA GLY A 35 -17.20 -3.41 -2.50
C GLY A 35 -18.40 -2.49 -2.41
N ASP A 36 -18.59 -1.81 -1.27
CA ASP A 36 -19.73 -0.94 -1.02
C ASP A 36 -19.58 0.46 -1.65
N THR A 37 -18.39 1.06 -1.57
CA THR A 37 -18.16 2.41 -2.08
C THR A 37 -17.45 2.45 -3.43
N GLY A 38 -16.76 1.38 -3.80
CA GLY A 38 -15.92 1.33 -4.98
C GLY A 38 -14.61 2.12 -4.85
N LYS A 39 -14.33 2.68 -3.68
CA LYS A 39 -13.13 3.47 -3.45
C LYS A 39 -11.92 2.58 -3.18
N TRP A 40 -10.77 2.97 -3.73
CA TRP A 40 -9.52 2.24 -3.49
C TRP A 40 -9.06 2.46 -2.06
N PHE A 41 -8.61 1.40 -1.39
CA PHE A 41 -7.98 1.51 -0.08
C PHE A 41 -6.55 0.96 -0.07
N ALA A 42 -6.10 0.37 -1.16
CA ALA A 42 -4.71 -0.07 -1.29
C ALA A 42 -4.31 -0.10 -2.76
N ALA A 43 -3.06 0.25 -3.03
CA ALA A 43 -2.45 0.07 -4.34
C ALA A 43 -1.06 -0.53 -4.12
N LEU A 44 -0.80 -1.68 -4.72
CA LEU A 44 0.46 -2.39 -4.60
C LEU A 44 1.20 -2.29 -5.92
N LEU A 45 2.35 -1.62 -5.90
CA LEU A 45 3.15 -1.33 -7.07
C LEU A 45 4.48 -2.06 -7.02
N ASP A 46 4.92 -2.52 -8.17
CA ASP A 46 6.20 -3.14 -8.39
C ASP A 46 7.13 -2.04 -8.94
N VAL A 47 8.00 -1.49 -8.09
CA VAL A 47 8.77 -0.27 -8.40
C VAL A 47 10.27 -0.54 -8.38
N PRO A 48 11.02 -0.05 -9.39
CA PRO A 48 12.48 -0.13 -9.32
C PRO A 48 13.01 0.56 -8.07
N LYS A 49 13.89 -0.12 -7.35
CA LYS A 49 14.46 0.40 -6.09
C LYS A 49 15.11 1.77 -6.29
N ALA A 50 15.79 1.97 -7.42
CA ALA A 50 16.43 3.24 -7.72
C ALA A 50 15.46 4.42 -7.72
N ARG A 51 14.23 4.20 -8.15
CA ARG A 51 13.20 5.26 -8.18
C ARG A 51 12.69 5.64 -6.80
N LEU A 52 12.92 4.77 -5.81
CA LEU A 52 12.54 5.02 -4.42
C LEU A 52 13.74 5.48 -3.58
N GLY A 53 14.90 5.66 -4.21
CA GLY A 53 16.11 6.04 -3.49
C GLY A 53 16.67 4.92 -2.63
N LEU A 54 16.34 3.68 -2.93
CA LEU A 54 16.81 2.52 -2.17
C LEU A 54 18.04 1.91 -2.79
N PRO A 55 18.95 1.34 -1.96
CA PRO A 55 20.13 0.66 -2.47
C PRO A 55 19.75 -0.68 -3.12
N GLY A 56 20.64 -1.17 -3.97
CA GLY A 56 20.49 -2.46 -4.62
C GLY A 56 19.83 -2.37 -5.99
N GLU A 57 19.78 -3.52 -6.64
CA GLU A 57 19.20 -3.64 -7.97
C GLU A 57 17.79 -4.26 -7.90
N GLY A 58 17.08 -4.17 -9.02
CA GLY A 58 15.77 -4.79 -9.15
C GLY A 58 14.65 -3.91 -8.65
N LYS A 59 13.53 -4.58 -8.40
CA LYS A 59 12.29 -3.93 -7.99
C LYS A 59 11.88 -4.38 -6.59
N THR A 60 10.99 -3.61 -5.99
CA THR A 60 10.41 -3.95 -4.69
C THR A 60 8.92 -3.62 -4.70
N ASP A 61 8.17 -4.28 -3.84
CA ASP A 61 6.75 -4.03 -3.70
C ASP A 61 6.52 -2.86 -2.75
N LEU A 62 5.86 -1.82 -3.26
CA LEU A 62 5.46 -0.66 -2.48
C LEU A 62 3.94 -0.69 -2.31
N LEU A 63 3.49 -0.68 -1.07
CA LEU A 63 2.07 -0.65 -0.74
C LEU A 63 1.67 0.78 -0.41
N ASN A 64 0.80 1.38 -1.22
CA ASN A 64 0.24 2.70 -0.95
C ASN A 64 -1.09 2.55 -0.24
N LEU A 65 -1.24 3.24 0.89
CA LEU A 65 -2.44 3.22 1.72
C LEU A 65 -2.92 4.65 1.97
N LYS A 66 -4.22 4.83 2.10
CA LYS A 66 -4.81 6.11 2.51
C LYS A 66 -4.44 6.40 3.95
N CYS A 67 -4.18 7.66 4.25
CA CYS A 67 -3.71 8.07 5.56
C CYS A 67 -4.17 9.49 5.84
N GLY A 68 -4.74 9.72 7.02
CA GLY A 68 -5.11 11.06 7.45
C GLY A 68 -3.88 11.90 7.79
N PRO A 69 -4.03 13.24 7.86
CA PRO A 69 -2.88 14.13 8.02
C PRO A 69 -2.11 13.95 9.34
N GLU A 70 -2.79 13.65 10.44
CA GLU A 70 -2.14 13.44 11.73
C GLU A 70 -1.28 12.19 11.73
N LEU A 71 -1.83 11.09 11.24
CA LEU A 71 -1.10 9.84 11.15
C LEU A 71 0.03 9.96 10.12
N MET A 72 -0.21 10.66 9.02
CA MET A 72 0.81 10.94 8.02
C MET A 72 2.02 11.66 8.65
N GLY A 73 1.77 12.65 9.48
CA GLY A 73 2.82 13.37 10.18
C GLY A 73 3.63 12.48 11.10
N SER A 74 2.98 11.49 11.74
CA SER A 74 3.66 10.55 12.63
C SER A 74 4.51 9.52 11.88
N LEU A 75 4.11 9.14 10.68
CA LEU A 75 4.78 8.07 9.91
C LEU A 75 5.85 8.59 8.97
N ARG A 76 5.70 9.81 8.49
CA ARG A 76 6.62 10.38 7.50
C ARG A 76 8.04 10.43 8.06
N GLY A 77 8.99 9.90 7.29
CA GLY A 77 10.38 9.85 7.69
C GLY A 77 10.78 8.64 8.51
N LYS A 78 9.84 7.83 8.97
CA LYS A 78 10.18 6.58 9.66
C LYS A 78 10.67 5.54 8.67
N GLU A 79 11.54 4.66 9.14
CA GLU A 79 12.09 3.60 8.32
C GLU A 79 11.00 2.68 7.78
N GLY A 80 11.05 2.40 6.48
CA GLY A 80 10.06 1.57 5.82
C GLY A 80 8.87 2.34 5.24
N TYR A 81 8.75 3.62 5.55
CA TYR A 81 7.70 4.51 5.05
C TYR A 81 8.26 5.47 4.02
N LEU A 82 7.56 5.64 2.91
CA LEU A 82 8.00 6.47 1.79
C LEU A 82 6.82 7.32 1.30
N PRO A 83 7.10 8.43 0.59
CA PRO A 83 6.02 9.12 -0.11
C PRO A 83 5.32 8.17 -1.08
N ALA A 84 4.01 8.27 -1.18
CA ALA A 84 3.24 7.41 -2.07
C ALA A 84 3.63 7.64 -3.53
N TYR A 85 4.02 6.58 -4.22
CA TYR A 85 4.46 6.62 -5.60
C TYR A 85 3.24 6.67 -6.52
N HIS A 86 3.21 7.65 -7.43
CA HIS A 86 2.11 7.86 -8.37
C HIS A 86 0.75 8.16 -7.72
N MET A 87 0.72 8.54 -6.45
CA MET A 87 -0.51 8.86 -5.73
C MET A 87 -0.40 10.26 -5.12
N ASN A 88 -1.52 10.78 -4.66
CA ASN A 88 -1.55 12.06 -3.95
C ASN A 88 -0.83 11.91 -2.60
N LYS A 89 0.31 12.56 -2.47
CA LYS A 89 1.19 12.41 -1.31
C LYS A 89 0.68 13.09 -0.04
N SER A 90 -0.40 13.86 -0.13
CA SER A 90 -1.03 14.46 1.06
C SER A 90 -2.05 13.52 1.71
N SER A 91 -2.53 12.51 1.00
CA SER A 91 -3.54 11.57 1.49
C SER A 91 -3.15 10.10 1.39
N TRP A 92 -2.01 9.80 0.81
CA TRP A 92 -1.51 8.43 0.66
C TRP A 92 -0.08 8.34 1.15
N ILE A 93 0.27 7.21 1.76
CA ILE A 93 1.63 6.92 2.20
C ILE A 93 2.06 5.56 1.66
N GLY A 94 3.35 5.44 1.34
CA GLY A 94 3.92 4.19 0.86
C GLY A 94 4.60 3.40 1.98
N LEU A 95 4.47 2.07 1.92
CA LEU A 95 5.17 1.16 2.82
C LEU A 95 5.88 0.11 1.99
N LEU A 96 7.11 -0.20 2.37
CA LEU A 96 7.82 -1.32 1.75
C LEU A 96 7.26 -2.62 2.31
N LEU A 97 6.76 -3.48 1.43
CA LEU A 97 6.17 -4.76 1.85
C LEU A 97 7.23 -5.67 2.47
N GLU A 98 8.44 -5.63 1.91
CA GLU A 98 9.59 -6.39 2.40
C GLU A 98 10.45 -5.60 3.39
N GLY A 99 9.93 -4.50 3.91
CA GLY A 99 10.66 -3.60 4.76
C GLY A 99 10.52 -3.89 6.25
N PRO A 100 11.01 -2.97 7.07
CA PRO A 100 11.07 -3.15 8.53
C PRO A 100 9.76 -2.92 9.26
N VAL A 101 8.69 -2.52 8.55
CA VAL A 101 7.41 -2.26 9.21
C VAL A 101 6.86 -3.56 9.77
N PRO A 102 6.55 -3.63 11.08
CA PRO A 102 5.99 -4.83 11.68
C PRO A 102 4.67 -5.23 11.01
N ARG A 103 4.44 -6.53 10.94
CA ARG A 103 3.25 -7.12 10.32
C ARG A 103 1.96 -6.55 10.89
N GLU A 104 1.85 -6.46 12.21
CA GLU A 104 0.67 -5.93 12.87
C GLU A 104 0.44 -4.46 12.56
N ASP A 105 1.50 -3.69 12.41
CA ASP A 105 1.39 -2.26 12.04
C ASP A 105 0.89 -2.11 10.61
N LEU A 106 1.39 -2.93 9.70
CA LEU A 106 0.97 -2.91 8.31
C LEU A 106 -0.52 -3.22 8.20
N PHE A 107 -0.98 -4.27 8.87
CA PHE A 107 -2.40 -4.65 8.83
C PHE A 107 -3.29 -3.63 9.54
N TRP A 108 -2.80 -3.01 10.61
CA TRP A 108 -3.53 -1.93 11.27
C TRP A 108 -3.70 -0.73 10.33
N LEU A 109 -2.63 -0.36 9.61
CA LEU A 109 -2.68 0.74 8.64
C LEU A 109 -3.58 0.41 7.45
N LEU A 110 -3.61 -0.85 7.03
CA LEU A 110 -4.53 -1.31 6.00
C LEU A 110 -5.97 -1.12 6.44
N ASP A 111 -6.28 -1.43 7.69
CA ASP A 111 -7.60 -1.26 8.26
C ASP A 111 -8.00 0.21 8.36
N VAL A 112 -7.06 1.08 8.76
CA VAL A 112 -7.27 2.53 8.77
C VAL A 112 -7.61 3.02 7.36
N SER A 113 -6.84 2.57 6.36
CA SER A 113 -7.07 2.96 4.97
C SER A 113 -8.45 2.50 4.48
N TYR A 114 -8.85 1.29 4.83
CA TYR A 114 -10.16 0.77 4.49
C TYR A 114 -11.27 1.68 5.07
N GLY A 115 -11.13 2.08 6.32
CA GLY A 115 -12.05 2.99 6.97
C GLY A 115 -12.16 4.37 6.32
N LEU A 116 -11.06 4.84 5.71
CA LEU A 116 -11.02 6.12 5.03
C LEU A 116 -11.60 6.08 3.61
N ALA A 117 -11.80 4.91 3.04
CA ALA A 117 -12.26 4.75 1.65
C ALA A 117 -13.79 4.74 1.55
N VAL A 118 -14.45 5.66 2.25
CA VAL A 118 -15.93 5.72 2.33
C VAL A 118 -16.53 6.86 1.53
N LYS A 119 -15.73 7.78 1.06
CA LYS A 119 -16.23 8.93 0.28
C LYS A 119 -15.46 9.12 -1.01
#